data_a6ab78b0bca05ef3afa10db39e0ef57f
#
_entry.id   a6ab78b0bca05ef3afa10db39e0ef57f
#
_cell.length_a   1.000
_cell.length_b   1.000
_cell.length_c   1.000
_cell.angle_alpha   90.00
_cell.angle_beta   90.00
_cell.angle_gamma   90.00
#
_symmetry.space_group_name_H-M   'P 1'
#
loop_
_entity.id
_entity.type
_entity.pdbx_description
1 polymer ?
#
loop_
_entity_poly.entity_id
_entity_poly.type
_entity_poly.pdbx_seq_one_letter_code
_entity_poly.pdbx_strand_id
1 'polypeptide(L)' 'MRTVAEYRVNADECRKLAKLMAKPDDKNTLEQMAQIWEKLAVEREHQLQSED' A
#
# COMPACT_ATOMS: atom_id res chain seq x y z
N MET A 1 5.10 15.52 -2.55
CA MET A 1 5.78 14.22 -2.43
C MET A 1 5.09 13.38 -1.38
N ARG A 2 4.85 12.10 -1.67
CA ARG A 2 4.17 11.23 -0.71
C ARG A 2 5.11 10.75 0.37
N THR A 3 4.63 10.75 1.59
CA THR A 3 5.40 10.26 2.74
C THR A 3 5.18 8.76 2.93
N VAL A 4 6.02 8.13 3.75
CA VAL A 4 5.82 6.73 4.14
C VAL A 4 4.44 6.53 4.77
N ALA A 5 4.03 7.46 5.62
CA ALA A 5 2.71 7.38 6.25
C ALA A 5 1.59 7.38 5.22
N GLU A 6 1.70 8.20 4.17
CA GLU A 6 0.69 8.25 3.12
C GLU A 6 0.63 6.95 2.33
N TYR A 7 1.78 6.34 2.05
CA TYR A 7 1.82 5.04 1.39
C TYR A 7 1.09 3.98 2.22
N ARG A 8 1.30 3.98 3.53
CA ARG A 8 0.64 3.03 4.41
C ARG A 8 -0.85 3.26 4.53
N VAL A 9 -1.28 4.53 4.55
CA VAL A 9 -2.70 4.88 4.54
C VAL A 9 -3.34 4.38 3.25
N ASN A 10 -2.70 4.58 2.11
CA ASN A 10 -3.21 4.10 0.83
C ASN A 10 -3.35 2.58 0.81
N ALA A 11 -2.35 1.87 1.35
CA ALA A 11 -2.42 0.41 1.44
C ALA A 11 -3.61 -0.04 2.30
N ASP A 12 -3.81 0.63 3.43
CA ASP A 12 -4.90 0.30 4.33
C ASP A 12 -6.26 0.56 3.68
N GLU A 13 -6.39 1.68 2.98
CA GLU A 13 -7.62 2.00 2.25
C GLU A 13 -7.92 0.97 1.16
N CYS A 14 -6.89 0.52 0.44
CA CYS A 14 -7.07 -0.53 -0.56
C CYS A 14 -7.57 -1.82 0.08
N ARG A 15 -7.06 -2.18 1.24
CA ARG A 15 -7.52 -3.37 1.95
C ARG A 15 -8.97 -3.24 2.42
N LYS A 16 -9.35 -2.07 2.91
CA LYS A 16 -10.73 -1.81 3.33
C LYS A 16 -11.68 -1.92 2.14
N LEU A 17 -11.29 -1.36 1.00
CA LEU A 17 -12.09 -1.47 -0.22
C LEU A 17 -12.19 -2.93 -0.68
N ALA A 18 -11.11 -3.68 -0.57
CA ALA A 18 -11.10 -5.09 -0.97
C ALA A 18 -12.13 -5.88 -0.18
N LYS A 19 -12.30 -5.59 1.09
CA LYS A 19 -13.28 -6.27 1.93
C LYS A 19 -14.72 -5.99 1.52
N LEU A 20 -14.95 -4.87 0.85
CA LEU A 20 -16.28 -4.47 0.40
C LEU A 20 -16.60 -5.01 -0.99
N MET A 21 -15.63 -5.55 -1.71
CA MET A 21 -15.83 -6.04 -3.06
C MET A 21 -16.52 -7.40 -3.06
N ALA A 22 -17.56 -7.52 -3.88
CA ALA A 22 -18.28 -8.78 -4.04
C ALA A 22 -17.57 -9.74 -4.97
N LYS A 23 -16.84 -9.20 -5.96
CA LYS A 23 -16.16 -10.03 -6.97
C LYS A 23 -14.75 -10.37 -6.53
N PRO A 24 -14.34 -11.65 -6.59
CA PRO A 24 -12.99 -12.05 -6.20
C PRO A 24 -11.89 -11.36 -7.01
N ASP A 25 -12.12 -11.11 -8.29
CA ASP A 25 -11.13 -10.46 -9.16
C ASP A 25 -10.86 -9.03 -8.71
N ASP A 26 -11.91 -8.29 -8.37
CA ASP A 26 -11.77 -6.92 -7.87
C ASP A 26 -11.05 -6.90 -6.54
N LYS A 27 -11.39 -7.83 -5.67
CA LYS A 27 -10.75 -7.97 -4.36
C LYS A 27 -9.25 -8.24 -4.52
N ASN A 28 -8.89 -9.17 -5.40
CA ASN A 28 -7.50 -9.50 -5.66
C ASN A 28 -6.72 -8.30 -6.19
N THR A 29 -7.33 -7.54 -7.10
CA THR A 29 -6.69 -6.35 -7.66
C THR A 29 -6.37 -5.35 -6.56
N LEU A 30 -7.32 -5.07 -5.67
CA LEU A 30 -7.12 -4.13 -4.58
C LEU A 30 -6.08 -4.62 -3.58
N GLU A 31 -6.07 -5.92 -3.30
CA GLU A 31 -5.06 -6.49 -2.41
C GLU A 31 -3.66 -6.38 -3.00
N GLN A 32 -3.52 -6.58 -4.31
CA GLN A 32 -2.25 -6.39 -5.00
C GLN A 32 -1.79 -4.93 -4.93
N MET A 33 -2.71 -3.99 -5.12
CA MET A 33 -2.40 -2.57 -4.98
C MET A 33 -1.92 -2.24 -3.57
N ALA A 34 -2.56 -2.81 -2.55
CA ALA A 34 -2.15 -2.61 -1.17
C ALA A 34 -0.72 -3.10 -0.94
N GLN A 35 -0.37 -4.25 -1.50
CA GLN A 35 0.98 -4.79 -1.39
C GLN A 35 2.00 -3.88 -2.05
N ILE A 36 1.67 -3.32 -3.22
CA ILE A 36 2.55 -2.38 -3.92
C ILE A 36 2.79 -1.14 -3.06
N TRP A 37 1.74 -0.57 -2.47
CA TRP A 37 1.88 0.59 -1.60
C TRP A 37 2.76 0.29 -0.39
N GLU A 38 2.59 -0.89 0.21
CA GLU A 38 3.43 -1.29 1.35
C GLU A 38 4.88 -1.47 0.95
N LYS A 39 5.12 -2.05 -0.21
CA LYS A 39 6.48 -2.21 -0.72
C LYS A 39 7.15 -0.87 -0.92
N LEU A 40 6.43 0.10 -1.49
CA LEU A 40 6.94 1.45 -1.66
C LEU A 40 7.26 2.10 -0.33
N ALA A 41 6.43 1.88 0.69
CA ALA A 41 6.67 2.41 2.02
C ALA A 41 7.97 1.84 2.63
N VAL A 42 8.16 0.54 2.52
CA VAL A 42 9.37 -0.12 3.03
C VAL A 42 10.61 0.38 2.30
N GLU A 43 10.54 0.47 0.99
CA GLU A 43 11.67 0.96 0.19
C GLU A 43 12.02 2.40 0.55
N ARG A 44 11.00 3.23 0.76
CA ARG A 44 11.23 4.63 1.14
C ARG A 44 11.87 4.73 2.52
N GLU A 45 11.42 3.90 3.46
CA GLU A 45 12.03 3.86 4.80
C GLU A 45 13.51 3.47 4.71
N HIS A 46 13.84 2.48 3.88
CA HIS A 46 15.23 2.07 3.68
C HIS A 46 16.07 3.20 3.11
N GLN A 47 15.54 3.91 2.12
CA GLN A 47 16.25 5.04 1.53
C GLN A 47 16.54 6.13 2.56
N LEU A 48 15.54 6.45 3.39
CA LEU A 48 15.70 7.47 4.41
C LEU A 48 16.74 7.07 5.47
N GLN A 49 16.78 5.78 5.82
CA GLN A 49 17.78 5.28 6.75
C GLN A 49 19.17 5.25 6.15
N SER A 50 19.26 4.97 4.86
CA SER A 50 20.55 4.89 4.16
C SER A 50 21.23 6.24 3.97
N GLU A 51 20.46 7.31 3.99
CA GLU A 51 20.99 8.66 3.80
C GLU A 51 21.68 9.21 5.04
N ASP A 52 21.53 8.56 6.16
CA ASP A 52 22.22 8.94 7.38
C ASP A 52 23.64 8.40 7.41
#